data_a154dc675c04bcb14d135bcb56698c48
#
_entry.id   a154dc675c04bcb14d135bcb56698c48
#
_cell.length_a   1.000
_cell.length_b   1.000
_cell.length_c   1.000
_cell.angle_alpha   90.00
_cell.angle_beta   90.00
_cell.angle_gamma   90.00
#
_symmetry.space_group_name_H-M   'P 1'
#
loop_
_entity.id
_entity.type
_entity.pdbx_description
1 polymer ?
#
loop_
_entity_poly.entity_id
_entity_poly.type
_entity_poly.pdbx_seq_one_letter_code
_entity_poly.pdbx_strand_id
1 'polypeptide(L)'
;MQFNPRYNSLNPKLYHQQPPSPLRGAKAGHFNEALADELLWNADDKSNWVEICSGQKTFTDFPPLAMVYAGHQFGQWAGQLGDGRGLLIGQILNKHGETIDLHLKGAGSTPYSRMGDGRAVLRSVIREYLAGHALNALGVASSHAVGFTTSTQGVQRETLELGAMLLRTSDCHIRLGHFEWINQYQPDLLSEFAQKCIEWHYPECLEAEQPILAFATKVIQRTAVMIAKWQ
;
A
#
# COMPACT_ATOMS: atom_id res chain seq x y z
N MET A 1 -11.50 12.80 7.10
CA MET A 1 -10.48 11.82 7.62
C MET A 1 -9.50 12.51 8.55
N GLN A 2 -8.90 11.80 9.50
CA GLN A 2 -7.81 12.31 10.36
C GLN A 2 -6.50 11.66 9.91
N PHE A 3 -5.54 12.47 9.44
CA PHE A 3 -4.24 12.00 8.98
C PHE A 3 -3.28 11.74 10.13
N ASN A 4 -2.48 10.68 10.01
CA ASN A 4 -1.40 10.31 10.91
C ASN A 4 -0.16 9.89 10.08
N PRO A 5 0.51 10.84 9.40
CA PRO A 5 1.60 10.53 8.50
C PRO A 5 2.81 9.99 9.28
N ARG A 6 3.17 8.75 9.01
CA ARG A 6 4.34 8.05 9.59
C ARG A 6 5.46 7.90 8.56
N TYR A 7 5.13 7.38 7.36
CA TYR A 7 6.13 7.07 6.34
C TYR A 7 6.85 8.32 5.84
N ASN A 8 6.15 9.46 5.74
CA ASN A 8 6.73 10.76 5.34
C ASN A 8 7.75 11.31 6.35
N SER A 9 7.78 10.77 7.58
CA SER A 9 8.78 11.15 8.59
C SER A 9 10.09 10.39 8.48
N LEU A 10 10.15 9.36 7.62
CA LEU A 10 11.36 8.60 7.37
C LEU A 10 12.35 9.39 6.49
N ASN A 11 13.57 8.88 6.42
CA ASN A 11 14.59 9.48 5.55
C ASN A 11 14.11 9.52 4.09
N PRO A 12 14.19 10.68 3.40
CA PRO A 12 13.73 10.83 2.01
C PRO A 12 14.37 9.89 0.99
N LYS A 13 15.48 9.24 1.31
CA LYS A 13 16.08 8.20 0.46
C LYS A 13 15.23 6.93 0.35
N LEU A 14 14.25 6.75 1.26
CA LEU A 14 13.41 5.55 1.33
C LEU A 14 12.16 5.63 0.46
N TYR A 15 11.90 6.76 -0.18
CA TYR A 15 10.73 6.97 -1.02
C TYR A 15 10.96 8.09 -2.05
N HIS A 16 10.06 8.15 -3.02
CA HIS A 16 9.99 9.25 -3.98
C HIS A 16 8.61 9.90 -3.93
N GLN A 17 8.55 11.20 -3.64
CA GLN A 17 7.29 11.96 -3.64
C GLN A 17 6.90 12.34 -5.05
N GLN A 18 5.68 12.00 -5.45
CA GLN A 18 5.09 12.43 -6.71
C GLN A 18 3.56 12.34 -6.66
N PRO A 19 2.85 13.18 -7.40
CA PRO A 19 1.41 13.03 -7.56
C PRO A 19 1.08 11.79 -8.41
N PRO A 20 -0.12 11.20 -8.24
CA PRO A 20 -0.61 10.18 -9.15
C PRO A 20 -0.83 10.77 -10.55
N SER A 21 -0.67 9.93 -11.57
CA SER A 21 -1.14 10.23 -12.92
C SER A 21 -2.62 9.82 -13.01
N PRO A 22 -3.57 10.75 -13.11
CA PRO A 22 -4.99 10.43 -13.09
C PRO A 22 -5.42 9.43 -14.17
N LEU A 23 -6.42 8.63 -13.86
CA LEU A 23 -7.07 7.75 -14.82
C LEU A 23 -8.08 8.57 -15.64
N ARG A 24 -7.79 8.80 -16.92
CA ARG A 24 -8.64 9.62 -17.79
C ARG A 24 -9.99 8.95 -18.01
N GLY A 25 -11.07 9.77 -17.94
CA GLY A 25 -12.43 9.26 -18.13
C GLY A 25 -12.83 8.21 -17.10
N ALA A 26 -12.34 8.34 -15.88
CA ALA A 26 -12.67 7.44 -14.79
C ALA A 26 -14.17 7.40 -14.52
N LYS A 27 -14.67 6.19 -14.28
CA LYS A 27 -16.05 5.91 -13.89
C LYS A 27 -16.05 5.07 -12.62
N ALA A 28 -17.14 5.18 -11.85
CA ALA A 28 -17.37 4.34 -10.70
C ALA A 28 -17.29 2.85 -11.10
N GLY A 29 -16.49 2.09 -10.38
CA GLY A 29 -16.54 0.64 -10.39
C GLY A 29 -17.35 0.14 -9.20
N HIS A 30 -16.74 0.10 -8.01
CA HIS A 30 -17.42 -0.24 -6.77
C HIS A 30 -16.81 0.54 -5.61
N PHE A 31 -17.65 0.91 -4.65
CA PHE A 31 -17.28 1.61 -3.41
C PHE A 31 -17.76 0.81 -2.19
N ASN A 32 -16.84 0.56 -1.26
CA ASN A 32 -17.15 -0.12 0.00
C ASN A 32 -17.46 0.93 1.08
N GLU A 33 -18.73 1.30 1.17
CA GLU A 33 -19.19 2.31 2.12
C GLU A 33 -18.93 1.90 3.57
N ALA A 34 -19.15 0.63 3.91
CA ALA A 34 -18.91 0.13 5.26
C ALA A 34 -17.43 0.27 5.70
N LEU A 35 -16.50 -0.01 4.80
CA LEU A 35 -15.07 0.21 5.07
C LEU A 35 -14.75 1.71 5.14
N ALA A 36 -15.34 2.54 4.30
CA ALA A 36 -15.16 3.99 4.37
C ALA A 36 -15.67 4.56 5.70
N ASP A 37 -16.78 4.05 6.26
CA ASP A 37 -17.27 4.41 7.59
C ASP A 37 -16.28 4.01 8.68
N GLU A 38 -15.74 2.81 8.59
CA GLU A 38 -14.72 2.32 9.53
C GLU A 38 -13.46 3.18 9.52
N LEU A 39 -13.10 3.70 8.35
CA LEU A 39 -11.97 4.59 8.11
C LEU A 39 -12.31 6.08 8.37
N LEU A 40 -13.46 6.36 8.92
CA LEU A 40 -13.92 7.73 9.27
C LEU A 40 -13.92 8.69 8.07
N TRP A 41 -14.26 8.20 6.88
CA TRP A 41 -14.45 9.06 5.72
C TRP A 41 -15.66 9.98 5.95
N ASN A 42 -15.45 11.28 5.83
CA ASN A 42 -16.54 12.26 5.94
C ASN A 42 -17.40 12.29 4.66
N ALA A 43 -18.48 13.07 4.70
CA ALA A 43 -19.43 13.17 3.57
C ALA A 43 -18.75 13.71 2.28
N ASP A 44 -17.80 14.65 2.41
CA ASP A 44 -17.06 15.20 1.27
C ASP A 44 -16.15 14.14 0.64
N ASP A 45 -15.38 13.42 1.46
CA ASP A 45 -14.53 12.33 0.99
C ASP A 45 -15.34 11.24 0.29
N LYS A 46 -16.50 10.85 0.87
CA LYS A 46 -17.41 9.87 0.26
C LYS A 46 -18.02 10.37 -1.05
N SER A 47 -18.41 11.63 -1.14
CA SER A 47 -18.95 12.20 -2.39
C SER A 47 -17.91 12.27 -3.50
N ASN A 48 -16.64 12.42 -3.16
CA ASN A 48 -15.51 12.54 -4.10
C ASN A 48 -14.71 11.22 -4.25
N TRP A 49 -15.28 10.08 -3.85
CA TRP A 49 -14.54 8.82 -3.85
C TRP A 49 -14.00 8.40 -5.23
N VAL A 50 -14.73 8.74 -6.31
CA VAL A 50 -14.29 8.44 -7.68
C VAL A 50 -13.03 9.21 -8.01
N GLU A 51 -12.98 10.49 -7.68
CA GLU A 51 -11.83 11.38 -7.89
C GLU A 51 -10.61 10.92 -7.07
N ILE A 52 -10.83 10.49 -5.83
CA ILE A 52 -9.77 9.95 -4.96
C ILE A 52 -9.25 8.63 -5.54
N CYS A 53 -10.15 7.68 -5.83
CA CYS A 53 -9.78 6.36 -6.36
C CYS A 53 -9.25 6.38 -7.80
N SER A 54 -9.40 7.49 -8.52
CA SER A 54 -8.84 7.68 -9.87
C SER A 54 -7.58 8.56 -9.90
N GLY A 55 -7.13 9.04 -8.73
CA GLY A 55 -5.97 9.91 -8.61
C GLY A 55 -6.18 11.34 -9.10
N GLN A 56 -7.42 11.76 -9.31
CA GLN A 56 -7.77 13.14 -9.69
C GLN A 56 -7.75 14.08 -8.48
N LYS A 57 -8.12 13.57 -7.30
CA LYS A 57 -8.05 14.27 -6.02
C LYS A 57 -7.02 13.60 -5.11
N THR A 58 -6.15 14.38 -4.51
CA THR A 58 -5.17 13.96 -3.49
C THR A 58 -5.40 14.74 -2.21
N PHE A 59 -4.77 14.30 -1.14
CA PHE A 59 -4.89 14.93 0.17
C PHE A 59 -3.74 15.89 0.40
N THR A 60 -4.04 17.11 0.87
CA THR A 60 -3.03 18.13 1.19
C THR A 60 -2.16 17.74 2.37
N ASP A 61 -2.74 17.00 3.33
CA ASP A 61 -2.08 16.59 4.57
C ASP A 61 -1.13 15.39 4.39
N PHE A 62 -1.12 14.80 3.20
CA PHE A 62 -0.25 13.68 2.88
C PHE A 62 0.25 13.75 1.43
N PRO A 63 1.46 14.28 1.18
CA PRO A 63 2.07 14.22 -0.15
C PRO A 63 2.25 12.77 -0.60
N PRO A 64 1.65 12.36 -1.75
CA PRO A 64 1.75 10.99 -2.23
C PRO A 64 3.19 10.58 -2.50
N LEU A 65 3.51 9.32 -2.21
CA LEU A 65 4.86 8.79 -2.38
C LEU A 65 4.88 7.35 -2.90
N ALA A 66 5.94 7.02 -3.63
CA ALA A 66 6.31 5.67 -4.03
C ALA A 66 7.42 5.16 -3.11
N MET A 67 7.23 4.00 -2.50
CA MET A 67 8.21 3.37 -1.62
C MET A 67 9.25 2.58 -2.44
N VAL A 68 10.49 2.56 -1.98
CA VAL A 68 11.56 1.71 -2.53
C VAL A 68 11.76 0.48 -1.65
N TYR A 69 11.93 -0.68 -2.27
CA TYR A 69 12.23 -1.94 -1.60
C TYR A 69 12.86 -2.93 -2.58
N ALA A 70 13.54 -3.95 -2.08
CA ALA A 70 13.98 -5.11 -2.84
C ALA A 70 12.91 -6.22 -2.82
N GLY A 71 13.17 -7.32 -3.50
CA GLY A 71 12.30 -8.49 -3.42
C GLY A 71 12.75 -9.61 -4.34
N HIS A 72 12.02 -10.71 -4.30
CA HIS A 72 12.27 -11.87 -5.14
C HIS A 72 11.20 -12.00 -6.22
N GLN A 73 11.62 -12.15 -7.45
CA GLN A 73 10.74 -12.38 -8.60
C GLN A 73 11.26 -13.56 -9.41
N PHE A 74 10.37 -14.50 -9.73
CA PHE A 74 10.73 -15.70 -10.51
C PHE A 74 11.91 -16.49 -9.94
N GLY A 75 11.99 -16.58 -8.62
CA GLY A 75 13.07 -17.28 -7.92
C GLY A 75 14.41 -16.53 -7.87
N GLN A 76 14.46 -15.30 -8.36
CA GLN A 76 15.68 -14.47 -8.34
C GLN A 76 15.49 -13.22 -7.49
N TRP A 77 16.57 -12.82 -6.81
CA TRP A 77 16.58 -11.58 -6.07
C TRP A 77 16.64 -10.38 -7.02
N ALA A 78 15.68 -9.47 -6.87
CA ALA A 78 15.64 -8.20 -7.56
C ALA A 78 16.05 -7.10 -6.58
N GLY A 79 17.27 -6.61 -6.69
CA GLY A 79 17.88 -5.68 -5.75
C GLY A 79 17.12 -4.37 -5.59
N GLN A 80 16.46 -3.89 -6.65
CA GLN A 80 15.59 -2.74 -6.56
C GLN A 80 14.28 -3.01 -7.29
N LEU A 81 13.23 -3.04 -6.52
CA LEU A 81 11.84 -2.95 -6.93
C LEU A 81 11.27 -1.62 -6.43
N GLY A 82 10.12 -1.64 -5.82
CA GLY A 82 9.42 -0.51 -5.27
C GLY A 82 8.00 -0.43 -5.81
N ASP A 83 7.31 0.64 -5.48
CA ASP A 83 5.95 0.89 -5.93
C ASP A 83 5.91 1.34 -7.39
N GLY A 84 6.22 0.42 -8.32
CA GLY A 84 6.33 0.70 -9.76
C GLY A 84 5.00 1.01 -10.45
N ARG A 85 3.87 0.90 -9.76
CA ARG A 85 2.53 1.25 -10.27
C ARG A 85 1.56 1.64 -9.17
N GLY A 86 2.07 2.09 -8.05
CA GLY A 86 1.25 2.45 -6.91
C GLY A 86 1.87 3.58 -6.11
N LEU A 87 1.05 4.27 -5.35
CA LEU A 87 1.46 5.33 -4.45
C LEU A 87 0.75 5.17 -3.11
N LEU A 88 1.49 5.36 -2.04
CA LEU A 88 0.89 5.64 -0.74
C LEU A 88 0.37 7.07 -0.80
N ILE A 89 -0.95 7.24 -0.69
CA ILE A 89 -1.63 8.54 -0.83
C ILE A 89 -2.18 9.08 0.48
N GLY A 90 -2.09 8.29 1.55
CA GLY A 90 -2.55 8.68 2.88
C GLY A 90 -2.19 7.65 3.93
N GLN A 91 -2.05 8.13 5.15
CA GLN A 91 -2.04 7.33 6.38
C GLN A 91 -3.02 8.00 7.34
N ILE A 92 -4.09 7.30 7.70
CA ILE A 92 -5.22 7.85 8.44
C ILE A 92 -5.53 7.00 9.67
N LEU A 93 -6.21 7.59 10.65
CA LEU A 93 -6.73 6.85 11.78
C LEU A 93 -8.10 6.24 11.43
N ASN A 94 -8.28 4.97 11.77
CA ASN A 94 -9.59 4.32 11.73
C ASN A 94 -10.39 4.61 13.03
N LYS A 95 -11.62 4.09 13.12
CA LYS A 95 -12.49 4.25 14.29
C LYS A 95 -11.93 3.66 15.60
N HIS A 96 -10.89 2.83 15.52
CA HIS A 96 -10.21 2.24 16.67
C HIS A 96 -8.92 2.98 17.06
N GLY A 97 -8.60 4.09 16.36
CA GLY A 97 -7.36 4.85 16.56
C GLY A 97 -6.11 4.21 15.95
N GLU A 98 -6.28 3.19 15.11
CA GLU A 98 -5.18 2.53 14.42
C GLU A 98 -4.85 3.26 13.12
N THR A 99 -3.56 3.34 12.78
CA THR A 99 -3.12 3.94 11.52
C THR A 99 -3.30 2.95 10.37
N ILE A 100 -4.00 3.39 9.34
CA ILE A 100 -4.27 2.62 8.12
C ILE A 100 -3.66 3.33 6.92
N ASP A 101 -2.92 2.60 6.14
CA ASP A 101 -2.34 3.06 4.87
C ASP A 101 -3.40 3.07 3.77
N LEU A 102 -3.44 4.15 3.00
CA LEU A 102 -4.21 4.28 1.76
C LEU A 102 -3.25 4.19 0.57
N HIS A 103 -3.31 3.09 -0.17
CA HIS A 103 -2.39 2.84 -1.28
C HIS A 103 -3.14 2.72 -2.61
N LEU A 104 -2.88 3.66 -3.52
CA LEU A 104 -3.53 3.76 -4.82
C LEU A 104 -2.76 2.97 -5.88
N LYS A 105 -3.32 1.86 -6.35
CA LYS A 105 -2.74 1.01 -7.38
C LYS A 105 -3.21 1.41 -8.78
N GLY A 106 -2.29 1.41 -9.73
CA GLY A 106 -2.53 1.89 -11.09
C GLY A 106 -2.26 3.38 -11.26
N ALA A 107 -1.60 4.00 -10.27
CA ALA A 107 -1.39 5.45 -10.14
C ALA A 107 -0.44 6.07 -11.20
N GLY A 108 0.00 5.31 -12.17
CA GLY A 108 0.94 5.74 -13.21
C GLY A 108 2.38 5.35 -12.91
N SER A 109 3.27 5.76 -13.79
CA SER A 109 4.70 5.45 -13.69
C SER A 109 5.34 6.17 -12.50
N THR A 110 6.26 5.47 -11.85
CA THR A 110 7.13 5.97 -10.78
C THR A 110 8.58 5.69 -11.15
N PRO A 111 9.58 6.19 -10.42
CA PRO A 111 10.98 5.82 -10.64
C PRO A 111 11.26 4.30 -10.54
N TYR A 112 10.32 3.55 -9.97
CA TYR A 112 10.43 2.10 -9.76
C TYR A 112 9.65 1.27 -10.80
N SER A 113 9.03 1.90 -11.80
CA SER A 113 8.24 1.21 -12.84
C SER A 113 9.07 0.38 -13.81
N ARG A 114 10.38 0.61 -13.85
CA ARG A 114 11.28 0.00 -14.85
C ARG A 114 10.76 0.30 -16.27
N MET A 115 10.36 -0.71 -17.04
CA MET A 115 9.76 -0.53 -18.37
C MET A 115 8.21 -0.57 -18.34
N GLY A 116 7.60 -0.58 -17.15
CA GLY A 116 6.15 -0.64 -16.99
C GLY A 116 5.49 0.74 -17.14
N ASP A 117 4.24 0.76 -17.58
CA ASP A 117 3.42 1.97 -17.71
C ASP A 117 2.80 2.48 -16.40
N GLY A 118 3.01 1.75 -15.31
CA GLY A 118 2.45 2.09 -14.00
C GLY A 118 0.93 1.93 -13.89
N ARG A 119 0.26 1.37 -14.91
CA ARG A 119 -1.19 1.20 -14.93
C ARG A 119 -1.64 -0.17 -14.44
N ALA A 120 -2.89 -0.26 -14.04
CA ALA A 120 -3.57 -1.52 -13.75
C ALA A 120 -4.73 -1.73 -14.74
N VAL A 121 -5.07 -2.99 -15.01
CA VAL A 121 -6.20 -3.36 -15.86
C VAL A 121 -7.36 -3.84 -15.02
N LEU A 122 -8.58 -3.67 -15.53
CA LEU A 122 -9.82 -3.90 -14.79
C LEU A 122 -9.90 -5.34 -14.23
N ARG A 123 -9.56 -6.36 -15.01
CA ARG A 123 -9.58 -7.76 -14.55
C ARG A 123 -8.69 -8.02 -13.32
N SER A 124 -7.53 -7.35 -13.27
CA SER A 124 -6.59 -7.47 -12.14
C SER A 124 -7.10 -6.74 -10.91
N VAL A 125 -7.73 -5.59 -11.10
CA VAL A 125 -8.33 -4.79 -10.04
C VAL A 125 -9.51 -5.53 -9.41
N ILE A 126 -10.43 -6.06 -10.21
CA ILE A 126 -11.57 -6.84 -9.72
C ILE A 126 -11.08 -8.06 -8.93
N ARG A 127 -10.10 -8.80 -9.45
CA ARG A 127 -9.54 -9.97 -8.77
C ARG A 127 -8.97 -9.61 -7.40
N GLU A 128 -8.19 -8.54 -7.31
CA GLU A 128 -7.59 -8.10 -6.04
C GLU A 128 -8.65 -7.60 -5.07
N TYR A 129 -9.64 -6.85 -5.55
CA TYR A 129 -10.78 -6.38 -4.75
C TYR A 129 -11.54 -7.55 -4.13
N LEU A 130 -11.97 -8.51 -4.94
CA LEU A 130 -12.73 -9.68 -4.48
C LEU A 130 -11.89 -10.60 -3.58
N ALA A 131 -10.62 -10.87 -3.96
CA ALA A 131 -9.75 -11.74 -3.19
C ALA A 131 -9.45 -11.17 -1.80
N GLY A 132 -9.19 -9.87 -1.68
CA GLY A 132 -8.97 -9.22 -0.39
C GLY A 132 -10.17 -9.39 0.54
N HIS A 133 -11.39 -9.14 0.04
CA HIS A 133 -12.61 -9.33 0.82
C HIS A 133 -12.84 -10.80 1.22
N ALA A 134 -12.67 -11.72 0.27
CA ALA A 134 -12.87 -13.14 0.52
C ALA A 134 -11.88 -13.68 1.57
N LEU A 135 -10.61 -13.34 1.45
CA LEU A 135 -9.58 -13.78 2.41
C LEU A 135 -9.86 -13.28 3.82
N ASN A 136 -10.19 -12.00 3.98
CA ASN A 136 -10.53 -11.45 5.29
C ASN A 136 -11.79 -12.11 5.87
N ALA A 137 -12.82 -12.38 5.06
CA ALA A 137 -14.01 -13.10 5.49
C ALA A 137 -13.73 -14.54 5.92
N LEU A 138 -12.71 -15.18 5.33
CA LEU A 138 -12.23 -16.52 5.71
C LEU A 138 -11.24 -16.49 6.89
N GLY A 139 -10.97 -15.31 7.47
CA GLY A 139 -10.05 -15.15 8.60
C GLY A 139 -8.56 -15.16 8.22
N VAL A 140 -8.24 -15.06 6.93
CA VAL A 140 -6.87 -14.88 6.45
C VAL A 140 -6.59 -13.39 6.31
N ALA A 141 -5.67 -12.85 7.12
CA ALA A 141 -5.32 -11.44 7.09
C ALA A 141 -4.83 -11.02 5.70
N SER A 142 -5.48 -10.03 5.12
CA SER A 142 -5.18 -9.49 3.80
C SER A 142 -5.51 -8.00 3.74
N SER A 143 -5.01 -7.30 2.72
CA SER A 143 -5.43 -5.92 2.45
C SER A 143 -6.92 -5.86 2.10
N HIS A 144 -7.57 -4.77 2.50
CA HIS A 144 -8.91 -4.42 2.03
C HIS A 144 -8.82 -3.42 0.86
N ALA A 145 -9.96 -3.09 0.28
CA ALA A 145 -10.05 -2.02 -0.69
C ALA A 145 -11.30 -1.16 -0.44
N VAL A 146 -11.10 0.15 -0.38
CA VAL A 146 -12.19 1.14 -0.24
C VAL A 146 -13.03 1.18 -1.51
N GLY A 147 -12.36 1.10 -2.67
CA GLY A 147 -13.08 1.12 -3.94
C GLY A 147 -12.14 1.02 -5.13
N PHE A 148 -12.74 0.87 -6.29
CA PHE A 148 -12.02 0.93 -7.56
C PHE A 148 -12.80 1.72 -8.60
N THR A 149 -12.05 2.31 -9.51
CA THR A 149 -12.55 3.00 -10.69
C THR A 149 -12.13 2.25 -11.95
N THR A 150 -12.91 2.38 -13.01
CA THR A 150 -12.62 1.86 -14.34
C THR A 150 -12.60 3.01 -15.35
N SER A 151 -12.04 2.76 -16.53
CA SER A 151 -11.98 3.74 -17.60
C SER A 151 -11.99 3.06 -18.96
N THR A 152 -12.43 3.79 -19.98
CA THR A 152 -12.26 3.40 -21.38
C THR A 152 -10.83 3.65 -21.90
N GLN A 153 -9.96 4.25 -21.11
CA GLN A 153 -8.54 4.36 -21.44
C GLN A 153 -7.95 2.97 -21.61
N GLY A 154 -7.46 2.68 -22.81
CA GLY A 154 -6.80 1.42 -23.12
C GLY A 154 -5.44 1.32 -22.42
N VAL A 155 -5.15 0.15 -21.89
CA VAL A 155 -3.86 -0.21 -21.32
C VAL A 155 -3.34 -1.43 -22.07
N GLN A 156 -2.17 -1.29 -22.72
CA GLN A 156 -1.58 -2.36 -23.49
C GLN A 156 -1.02 -3.45 -22.58
N ARG A 157 -1.49 -4.67 -22.79
CA ARG A 157 -0.96 -5.91 -22.22
C ARG A 157 -0.75 -6.92 -23.35
N GLU A 158 -1.15 -8.17 -23.20
CA GLU A 158 -1.23 -9.12 -24.34
C GLU A 158 -2.22 -8.61 -25.38
N THR A 159 -3.31 -8.01 -24.91
CA THR A 159 -4.31 -7.31 -25.70
C THR A 159 -4.52 -5.91 -25.13
N LEU A 160 -5.28 -5.06 -25.82
CA LEU A 160 -5.72 -3.78 -25.29
C LEU A 160 -6.84 -4.01 -24.28
N GLU A 161 -6.61 -3.65 -23.02
CA GLU A 161 -7.53 -3.87 -21.91
C GLU A 161 -8.00 -2.55 -21.29
N LEU A 162 -9.15 -2.58 -20.62
CA LEU A 162 -9.66 -1.42 -19.88
C LEU A 162 -8.77 -1.09 -18.68
N GLY A 163 -8.38 0.17 -18.58
CA GLY A 163 -7.66 0.70 -17.43
C GLY A 163 -8.54 0.79 -16.19
N ALA A 164 -7.93 0.59 -15.03
CA ALA A 164 -8.58 0.73 -13.73
C ALA A 164 -7.59 1.16 -12.65
N MET A 165 -8.11 1.71 -11.56
CA MET A 165 -7.33 2.02 -10.36
C MET A 165 -8.05 1.47 -9.13
N LEU A 166 -7.27 1.06 -8.12
CA LEU A 166 -7.77 0.45 -6.89
C LEU A 166 -7.18 1.18 -5.69
N LEU A 167 -8.04 1.67 -4.80
CA LEU A 167 -7.63 2.18 -3.51
C LEU A 167 -7.72 1.07 -2.47
N ARG A 168 -6.59 0.49 -2.14
CA ARG A 168 -6.47 -0.54 -1.10
C ARG A 168 -5.98 0.05 0.21
N THR A 169 -6.26 -0.67 1.27
CA THR A 169 -5.91 -0.31 2.64
C THR A 169 -5.22 -1.48 3.34
N SER A 170 -4.33 -1.15 4.23
CA SER A 170 -3.66 -2.09 5.12
C SER A 170 -3.17 -1.35 6.36
N ASP A 171 -2.97 -2.05 7.45
CA ASP A 171 -2.28 -1.55 8.64
C ASP A 171 -0.82 -1.20 8.35
N CYS A 172 -0.22 -1.83 7.34
CA CYS A 172 1.16 -1.59 6.95
C CYS A 172 1.45 -2.02 5.51
N HIS A 173 2.11 -1.16 4.73
CA HIS A 173 2.68 -1.51 3.42
C HIS A 173 4.21 -1.72 3.45
N ILE A 174 4.85 -1.63 4.62
CA ILE A 174 6.26 -2.00 4.78
C ILE A 174 6.40 -3.51 4.54
N ARG A 175 7.40 -3.89 3.77
CA ARG A 175 7.70 -5.26 3.36
C ARG A 175 9.07 -5.67 3.87
N LEU A 176 9.35 -6.96 3.96
CA LEU A 176 10.70 -7.47 4.24
C LEU A 176 11.74 -6.90 3.27
N GLY A 177 11.34 -6.71 2.01
CA GLY A 177 12.21 -6.09 1.00
C GLY A 177 12.66 -4.65 1.28
N HIS A 178 12.00 -3.91 2.17
CA HIS A 178 12.53 -2.61 2.60
C HIS A 178 13.80 -2.81 3.42
N PHE A 179 13.83 -3.76 4.36
CA PHE A 179 15.00 -4.08 5.16
C PHE A 179 16.15 -4.59 4.28
N GLU A 180 15.84 -5.45 3.30
CA GLU A 180 16.84 -5.96 2.35
C GLU A 180 17.45 -4.81 1.53
N TRP A 181 16.61 -3.91 0.99
CA TRP A 181 17.08 -2.78 0.19
C TRP A 181 17.90 -1.81 1.05
N ILE A 182 17.43 -1.46 2.24
CA ILE A 182 18.13 -0.57 3.17
C ILE A 182 19.48 -1.16 3.55
N ASN A 183 19.52 -2.44 3.93
CA ASN A 183 20.78 -3.11 4.28
C ASN A 183 21.80 -3.09 3.14
N GLN A 184 21.33 -3.20 1.90
CA GLN A 184 22.22 -3.21 0.72
C GLN A 184 22.70 -1.83 0.29
N TYR A 185 21.82 -0.83 0.33
CA TYR A 185 22.09 0.48 -0.31
C TYR A 185 22.19 1.65 0.67
N GLN A 186 21.65 1.53 1.89
CA GLN A 186 21.62 2.58 2.91
C GLN A 186 21.78 1.98 4.32
N PRO A 187 22.83 1.16 4.59
CA PRO A 187 22.94 0.37 5.82
C PRO A 187 22.87 1.23 7.09
N ASP A 188 23.33 2.47 7.05
CA ASP A 188 23.30 3.40 8.18
C ASP A 188 21.86 3.74 8.63
N LEU A 189 20.86 3.58 7.75
CA LEU A 189 19.47 3.83 8.06
C LEU A 189 18.72 2.60 8.63
N LEU A 190 19.34 1.42 8.61
CA LEU A 190 18.66 0.16 8.95
C LEU A 190 18.17 0.14 10.40
N SER A 191 19.00 0.59 11.33
CA SER A 191 18.67 0.61 12.76
C SER A 191 17.52 1.56 13.05
N GLU A 192 17.57 2.78 12.51
CA GLU A 192 16.49 3.77 12.65
C GLU A 192 15.18 3.26 12.04
N PHE A 193 15.24 2.69 10.82
CA PHE A 193 14.07 2.14 10.17
C PHE A 193 13.44 0.99 10.97
N ALA A 194 14.25 0.07 11.49
CA ALA A 194 13.78 -1.02 12.34
C ALA A 194 13.12 -0.50 13.62
N GLN A 195 13.74 0.50 14.27
CA GLN A 195 13.19 1.15 15.45
C GLN A 195 11.81 1.76 15.15
N LYS A 196 11.65 2.48 14.05
CA LYS A 196 10.35 3.05 13.63
C LYS A 196 9.31 1.98 13.35
N CYS A 197 9.67 0.87 12.72
CA CYS A 197 8.76 -0.25 12.51
C CYS A 197 8.27 -0.86 13.84
N ILE A 198 9.16 -0.98 14.83
CA ILE A 198 8.80 -1.46 16.17
C ILE A 198 7.84 -0.46 16.83
N GLU A 199 8.19 0.83 16.88
CA GLU A 199 7.37 1.88 17.48
C GLU A 199 5.94 1.92 16.90
N TRP A 200 5.79 1.70 15.59
CA TRP A 200 4.51 1.83 14.91
C TRP A 200 3.64 0.58 14.94
N HIS A 201 4.25 -0.62 14.93
CA HIS A 201 3.52 -1.86 14.67
C HIS A 201 3.72 -2.95 15.73
N TYR A 202 4.75 -2.82 16.57
CA TYR A 202 5.13 -3.81 17.58
C TYR A 202 5.67 -3.15 18.86
N PRO A 203 4.98 -2.12 19.41
CA PRO A 203 5.51 -1.34 20.52
C PRO A 203 5.84 -2.19 21.75
N GLU A 204 5.19 -3.34 21.93
CA GLU A 204 5.49 -4.29 23.00
C GLU A 204 6.91 -4.88 22.91
N CYS A 205 7.51 -4.86 21.72
CA CYS A 205 8.89 -5.34 21.56
C CYS A 205 9.93 -4.39 22.14
N LEU A 206 9.57 -3.11 22.38
CA LEU A 206 10.49 -2.13 23.00
C LEU A 206 10.87 -2.49 24.44
N GLU A 207 10.01 -3.24 25.14
CA GLU A 207 10.22 -3.65 26.53
C GLU A 207 11.13 -4.88 26.64
N ALA A 208 11.46 -5.54 25.51
CA ALA A 208 12.31 -6.72 25.51
C ALA A 208 13.78 -6.35 25.71
N GLU A 209 14.56 -7.24 26.31
CA GLU A 209 16.02 -7.07 26.47
C GLU A 209 16.73 -6.87 25.11
N GLN A 210 16.19 -7.50 24.04
CA GLN A 210 16.68 -7.37 22.67
C GLN A 210 15.51 -7.04 21.71
N PRO A 211 15.11 -5.76 21.58
CA PRO A 211 13.92 -5.35 20.87
C PRO A 211 13.87 -5.79 19.40
N ILE A 212 15.00 -5.72 18.69
CA ILE A 212 15.08 -6.13 17.27
C ILE A 212 14.89 -7.64 17.13
N LEU A 213 15.44 -8.45 18.02
CA LEU A 213 15.24 -9.89 17.99
C LEU A 213 13.80 -10.28 18.34
N ALA A 214 13.19 -9.60 19.31
CA ALA A 214 11.79 -9.76 19.66
C ALA A 214 10.88 -9.41 18.46
N PHE A 215 11.14 -8.29 17.80
CA PHE A 215 10.45 -7.89 16.58
C PHE A 215 10.56 -8.92 15.46
N ALA A 216 11.77 -9.36 15.12
CA ALA A 216 11.99 -10.39 14.11
C ALA A 216 11.22 -11.68 14.44
N THR A 217 11.26 -12.10 15.69
CA THR A 217 10.52 -13.29 16.18
C THR A 217 9.01 -13.12 15.99
N LYS A 218 8.45 -11.95 16.34
CA LYS A 218 7.01 -11.63 16.12
C LYS A 218 6.62 -11.67 14.65
N VAL A 219 7.43 -11.10 13.76
CA VAL A 219 7.18 -11.11 12.31
C VAL A 219 7.18 -12.55 11.79
N ILE A 220 8.14 -13.39 12.19
CA ILE A 220 8.20 -14.81 11.82
C ILE A 220 6.94 -15.54 12.31
N GLN A 221 6.55 -15.36 13.57
CA GLN A 221 5.37 -16.01 14.16
C GLN A 221 4.08 -15.60 13.42
N ARG A 222 3.87 -14.29 13.18
CA ARG A 222 2.69 -13.82 12.45
C ARG A 222 2.65 -14.37 11.02
N THR A 223 3.79 -14.42 10.35
CA THR A 223 3.89 -15.00 9.01
C THR A 223 3.54 -16.49 9.02
N ALA A 224 4.08 -17.25 9.96
CA ALA A 224 3.78 -18.68 10.10
C ALA A 224 2.29 -18.94 10.35
N VAL A 225 1.66 -18.15 11.24
CA VAL A 225 0.22 -18.24 11.51
C VAL A 225 -0.60 -17.89 10.27
N MET A 226 -0.22 -16.86 9.54
CA MET A 226 -0.90 -16.50 8.30
C MET A 226 -0.81 -17.63 7.26
N ILE A 227 0.38 -18.18 7.03
CA ILE A 227 0.59 -19.29 6.07
C ILE A 227 -0.19 -20.52 6.47
N ALA A 228 -0.25 -20.86 7.76
CA ALA A 228 -1.05 -21.98 8.26
C ALA A 228 -2.56 -21.82 7.97
N LYS A 229 -3.07 -20.60 7.92
CA LYS A 229 -4.48 -20.32 7.57
C LYS A 229 -4.79 -20.51 6.08
N TRP A 230 -3.78 -20.56 5.23
CA TRP A 230 -3.93 -20.84 3.80
C TRP A 230 -4.09 -22.33 3.48
N GLN A 231 -3.76 -23.21 4.41
CA GLN A 231 -3.83 -24.66 4.28
C GLN A 231 -5.11 -25.25 4.91
#